data_9f6f6d3df37783fd424658554dab6f1e
#
_entry.id   9f6f6d3df37783fd424658554dab6f1e
#
_cell.length_a   1.000
_cell.length_b   1.000
_cell.length_c   1.000
_cell.angle_alpha   90.00
_cell.angle_beta   90.00
_cell.angle_gamma   90.00
#
_symmetry.space_group_name_H-M   'P 1'
#
loop_
_entity.id
_entity.type
_entity.pdbx_description
1 polymer ?
#
loop_
_entity_poly.entity_id
_entity_poly.type
_entity_poly.pdbx_seq_one_letter_code
_entity_poly.pdbx_strand_id
1 'polypeptide(L)'
;MIDRSGEVERRCHIATREVIAVALTFILHLGGCGGSATPPSATEPPTPPPPETEPLVSAFVAFVGVDVLPMDSEILLVDQTVIVKDRRIQTVDLRSNVALPQDAVQVDGTGLVLMPGLADMHVHLLEEDLPAYLAYGITTVRNMWGHAAVSDMDALIRNGALRGPFIYSTSPGIDGPPAKWPVTQLVESPAEATATVARLVGEGWTMLKVYQDLRPDVYQAVVEAARAHDVPFVGHVPHRVGLREVLLSGQASLEHLGGYDVALGGARGTAGWLQMDAGKIPEAVTWTWESGAYVCPTLAVFKEIAATSSAEDASVIAGNRRTFVKALHEGYVPLLVGTDSGIDLVAPGSSLHEELREFVEAGLPPYVTLAAATITPARFLGEEEEFGAVREGLRADLLLLTGNPLTDISVLSDPAGIMVNGDWYSGDALETLSRRSGNF
;
A
#
# COMPACT_ATOMS: atom_id res chain seq x y z
N MET A 1 5.94 -34.06 15.55
CA MET A 1 5.66 -33.13 14.46
C MET A 1 6.12 -31.77 14.92
N ILE A 2 7.23 -31.28 14.38
CA ILE A 2 7.82 -29.98 14.76
C ILE A 2 7.05 -28.94 13.97
N ASP A 3 6.43 -28.03 14.69
CA ASP A 3 5.68 -26.90 14.15
C ASP A 3 6.65 -25.97 13.36
N ARG A 4 6.54 -25.98 12.02
CA ARG A 4 7.35 -25.15 11.12
C ARG A 4 6.90 -23.69 11.08
N SER A 5 5.73 -23.35 11.62
CA SER A 5 5.27 -21.97 11.77
C SER A 5 6.20 -21.14 12.68
N GLY A 6 6.81 -21.79 13.68
CA GLY A 6 7.83 -21.19 14.52
C GLY A 6 9.18 -20.91 13.85
N GLU A 7 9.40 -21.39 12.63
CA GLU A 7 10.68 -21.19 11.91
C GLU A 7 10.63 -19.96 11.00
N VAL A 8 9.46 -19.63 10.46
CA VAL A 8 9.22 -18.37 9.70
C VAL A 8 9.27 -17.19 10.67
N GLU A 9 8.65 -17.30 11.85
CA GLU A 9 8.76 -16.28 12.92
C GLU A 9 10.20 -16.08 13.42
N ARG A 10 11.04 -17.12 13.40
CA ARG A 10 12.46 -17.01 13.80
C ARG A 10 13.36 -16.37 12.76
N ARG A 11 13.03 -16.47 11.48
CA ARG A 11 13.79 -15.79 10.41
C ARG A 11 13.56 -14.28 10.41
N CYS A 12 12.34 -13.83 10.65
CA CYS A 12 12.03 -12.42 10.87
C CYS A 12 12.78 -11.80 12.08
N HIS A 13 13.07 -12.62 13.13
CA HIS A 13 13.79 -12.12 14.32
C HIS A 13 15.31 -11.98 14.13
N ILE A 14 15.90 -12.58 13.08
CA ILE A 14 17.36 -12.55 12.87
C ILE A 14 17.75 -11.32 12.02
N ALA A 15 16.95 -10.92 11.05
CA ALA A 15 17.20 -9.74 10.21
C ALA A 15 17.19 -8.41 11.00
N THR A 16 16.36 -8.30 12.04
CA THR A 16 16.25 -7.09 12.88
C THR A 16 17.43 -6.88 13.86
N ARG A 17 18.36 -7.82 14.00
CA ARG A 17 19.53 -7.66 14.90
C ARG A 17 20.74 -6.99 14.28
N GLU A 18 20.86 -6.93 12.96
CA GLU A 18 22.03 -6.34 12.29
C GLU A 18 21.89 -4.84 11.98
N VAL A 19 20.70 -4.28 11.93
CA VAL A 19 20.47 -2.86 11.58
C VAL A 19 20.74 -1.88 12.74
N ILE A 20 20.83 -2.34 14.00
CA ILE A 20 21.05 -1.47 15.18
C ILE A 20 22.53 -1.25 15.54
N ALA A 21 23.47 -1.92 14.86
CA ALA A 21 24.90 -1.92 15.27
C ALA A 21 25.79 -0.85 14.56
N VAL A 22 25.28 -0.02 13.67
CA VAL A 22 26.13 0.91 12.88
C VAL A 22 26.13 2.38 13.37
N ALA A 23 25.34 2.74 14.37
CA ALA A 23 25.16 4.14 14.77
C ALA A 23 26.00 4.63 15.97
N LEU A 24 27.02 3.93 16.45
CA LEU A 24 27.83 4.41 17.60
C LEU A 24 29.30 4.00 17.51
N THR A 25 30.12 4.62 16.65
CA THR A 25 31.58 4.71 16.86
C THR A 25 32.22 5.77 15.95
N PHE A 26 32.11 7.01 16.27
CA PHE A 26 33.03 8.05 15.81
C PHE A 26 33.26 9.03 16.97
N ILE A 27 34.34 8.83 17.73
CA ILE A 27 35.13 9.89 18.40
C ILE A 27 36.43 9.26 18.93
N LEU A 28 37.55 9.96 18.62
CA LEU A 28 38.91 9.92 19.19
C LEU A 28 39.87 8.80 18.76
N HIS A 29 40.81 9.19 17.87
CA HIS A 29 42.25 9.04 18.16
C HIS A 29 43.07 10.10 17.38
N LEU A 30 43.56 11.07 18.12
CA LEU A 30 44.71 11.91 17.72
C LEU A 30 45.99 11.28 18.27
N GLY A 31 47.03 11.09 17.46
CA GLY A 31 48.31 10.70 17.89
C GLY A 31 49.26 10.32 16.74
N GLY A 32 50.16 11.23 16.39
CA GLY A 32 51.03 11.13 15.23
C GLY A 32 52.17 10.16 15.30
N CYS A 33 52.81 9.93 14.17
CA CYS A 33 54.26 10.03 13.95
C CYS A 33 54.61 9.72 12.50
N GLY A 34 55.54 10.45 11.95
CA GLY A 34 55.87 10.54 10.54
C GLY A 34 56.52 9.31 9.91
N GLY A 35 56.27 9.20 8.64
CA GLY A 35 56.95 8.30 7.70
C GLY A 35 56.76 8.82 6.30
N SER A 36 57.85 9.25 5.66
CA SER A 36 57.92 9.73 4.29
C SER A 36 57.59 8.57 3.32
N ALA A 37 56.47 8.66 2.60
CA ALA A 37 56.17 7.81 1.49
C ALA A 37 55.73 8.65 0.29
N THR A 38 56.27 8.33 -0.86
CA THR A 38 56.04 8.89 -2.19
C THR A 38 54.54 8.89 -2.53
N PRO A 39 53.97 9.97 -3.11
CA PRO A 39 52.56 9.97 -3.43
C PRO A 39 52.24 8.97 -4.55
N PRO A 40 51.19 8.15 -4.43
CA PRO A 40 50.66 7.38 -5.55
C PRO A 40 50.06 8.36 -6.56
N SER A 41 50.20 7.99 -7.85
CA SER A 41 49.61 8.64 -9.02
C SER A 41 48.17 9.04 -8.76
N ALA A 42 47.80 10.26 -9.09
CA ALA A 42 46.45 10.76 -9.01
C ALA A 42 45.51 9.86 -9.84
N THR A 43 44.71 9.10 -9.19
CA THR A 43 43.50 8.47 -9.81
C THR A 43 42.58 9.60 -10.23
N GLU A 44 42.20 9.64 -11.49
CA GLU A 44 41.15 10.52 -11.99
C GLU A 44 39.93 10.45 -11.03
N PRO A 45 39.32 11.59 -10.72
CA PRO A 45 38.09 11.57 -9.92
C PRO A 45 37.03 10.72 -10.64
N PRO A 46 36.22 9.94 -9.92
CA PRO A 46 35.17 9.16 -10.55
C PRO A 46 34.29 10.10 -11.37
N THR A 47 34.00 9.71 -12.60
CA THR A 47 33.08 10.40 -13.49
C THR A 47 31.78 10.65 -12.68
N PRO A 48 31.26 11.89 -12.64
CA PRO A 48 30.00 12.15 -11.96
C PRO A 48 28.91 11.21 -12.53
N PRO A 49 28.02 10.70 -11.74
CA PRO A 49 26.90 9.89 -12.23
C PRO A 49 26.17 10.70 -13.32
N PRO A 50 25.62 10.04 -14.36
CA PRO A 50 24.83 10.74 -15.36
C PRO A 50 23.76 11.57 -14.66
N PRO A 51 23.41 12.75 -15.19
CA PRO A 51 22.42 13.64 -14.57
C PRO A 51 21.16 12.80 -14.29
N GLU A 52 20.68 12.89 -13.05
CA GLU A 52 19.36 12.36 -12.70
C GLU A 52 18.40 12.94 -13.74
N THR A 53 17.59 12.09 -14.37
CA THR A 53 16.47 12.56 -15.17
C THR A 53 15.51 13.20 -14.19
N GLU A 54 15.71 14.52 -13.99
CA GLU A 54 14.77 15.30 -13.19
C GLU A 54 13.39 15.21 -13.87
N PRO A 55 12.32 15.14 -13.10
CA PRO A 55 10.99 15.23 -13.68
C PRO A 55 10.88 16.51 -14.48
N LEU A 56 10.14 16.49 -15.57
CA LEU A 56 9.82 17.70 -16.30
C LEU A 56 8.96 18.59 -15.41
N VAL A 57 9.60 19.57 -14.78
CA VAL A 57 8.92 20.60 -14.00
C VAL A 57 8.48 21.69 -14.99
N SER A 58 7.23 21.63 -15.42
CA SER A 58 6.61 22.70 -16.19
C SER A 58 5.37 23.20 -15.46
N ALA A 59 5.06 24.48 -15.64
CA ALA A 59 3.80 25.05 -15.12
C ALA A 59 2.57 24.32 -15.68
N PHE A 60 2.69 23.74 -16.89
CA PHE A 60 1.63 22.96 -17.53
C PHE A 60 2.20 21.69 -18.16
N VAL A 61 1.51 20.57 -17.92
CA VAL A 61 1.69 19.32 -18.67
C VAL A 61 0.36 18.98 -19.35
N ALA A 62 0.38 18.65 -20.64
CA ALA A 62 -0.81 18.31 -21.41
C ALA A 62 -0.66 16.91 -22.02
N PHE A 63 -1.52 15.97 -21.65
CA PHE A 63 -1.67 14.69 -22.31
C PHE A 63 -2.66 14.88 -23.46
N VAL A 64 -2.20 14.72 -24.71
CA VAL A 64 -2.96 15.10 -25.91
C VAL A 64 -3.40 13.87 -26.68
N GLY A 65 -4.71 13.77 -26.96
CA GLY A 65 -5.28 12.65 -27.73
C GLY A 65 -5.24 11.31 -27.00
N VAL A 66 -5.34 11.34 -25.67
CA VAL A 66 -5.31 10.15 -24.82
C VAL A 66 -6.72 9.63 -24.55
N ASP A 67 -6.90 8.34 -24.45
CA ASP A 67 -8.13 7.77 -23.91
C ASP A 67 -8.08 7.83 -22.38
N VAL A 68 -9.15 8.28 -21.72
CA VAL A 68 -9.19 8.44 -20.27
C VAL A 68 -10.12 7.42 -19.64
N LEU A 69 -9.60 6.64 -18.69
CA LEU A 69 -10.37 5.83 -17.75
C LEU A 69 -10.48 6.58 -16.42
N PRO A 70 -11.59 7.31 -16.18
CA PRO A 70 -11.67 8.28 -15.08
C PRO A 70 -11.79 7.62 -13.70
N MET A 71 -12.22 6.38 -13.60
CA MET A 71 -12.44 5.58 -12.39
C MET A 71 -13.57 6.03 -11.46
N ASP A 72 -14.21 7.18 -11.68
CA ASP A 72 -15.50 7.54 -11.08
C ASP A 72 -16.69 6.95 -11.86
N SER A 73 -16.43 6.43 -13.06
CA SER A 73 -17.36 5.70 -13.92
C SER A 73 -16.63 4.64 -14.75
N GLU A 74 -17.35 3.57 -15.14
CA GLU A 74 -16.81 2.48 -15.98
C GLU A 74 -16.90 2.85 -17.47
N ILE A 75 -16.46 4.07 -17.83
CA ILE A 75 -16.52 4.57 -19.19
C ILE A 75 -15.12 4.97 -19.64
N LEU A 76 -14.68 4.47 -20.79
CA LEU A 76 -13.48 4.95 -21.45
C LEU A 76 -13.84 6.19 -22.30
N LEU A 77 -13.36 7.37 -21.91
CA LEU A 77 -13.50 8.61 -22.65
C LEU A 77 -12.42 8.66 -23.72
N VAL A 78 -12.80 8.59 -25.00
CA VAL A 78 -11.85 8.54 -26.12
C VAL A 78 -11.41 9.93 -26.56
N ASP A 79 -10.16 10.03 -27.09
CA ASP A 79 -9.57 11.23 -27.70
C ASP A 79 -9.69 12.49 -26.83
N GLN A 80 -9.26 12.38 -25.56
CA GLN A 80 -9.28 13.48 -24.62
C GLN A 80 -7.96 14.26 -24.63
N THR A 81 -8.02 15.50 -24.13
CA THR A 81 -6.86 16.24 -23.68
C THR A 81 -7.00 16.49 -22.18
N VAL A 82 -5.97 16.09 -21.42
CA VAL A 82 -5.91 16.35 -19.99
C VAL A 82 -4.79 17.35 -19.72
N ILE A 83 -5.14 18.50 -19.13
CA ILE A 83 -4.18 19.53 -18.75
C ILE A 83 -3.99 19.48 -17.25
N VAL A 84 -2.73 19.39 -16.82
CA VAL A 84 -2.29 19.52 -15.43
C VAL A 84 -1.62 20.87 -15.26
N LYS A 85 -2.00 21.57 -14.20
CA LYS A 85 -1.43 22.84 -13.78
C LYS A 85 -1.30 22.87 -12.25
N ASP A 86 -0.19 23.39 -11.76
CA ASP A 86 0.02 23.59 -10.32
C ASP A 86 -0.32 22.29 -9.50
N ARG A 87 0.13 21.14 -10.02
CA ARG A 87 -0.04 19.81 -9.43
C ARG A 87 -1.49 19.27 -9.41
N ARG A 88 -2.42 19.95 -10.10
CA ARG A 88 -3.84 19.55 -10.17
C ARG A 88 -4.30 19.38 -11.62
N ILE A 89 -5.25 18.49 -11.81
CA ILE A 89 -5.94 18.33 -13.09
C ILE A 89 -6.80 19.57 -13.30
N GLN A 90 -6.50 20.34 -14.33
CA GLN A 90 -7.20 21.57 -14.65
C GLN A 90 -8.34 21.34 -15.64
N THR A 91 -8.13 20.46 -16.63
CA THR A 91 -9.06 20.23 -17.73
C THR A 91 -9.05 18.75 -18.11
N VAL A 92 -10.23 18.21 -18.34
CA VAL A 92 -10.45 16.90 -18.98
C VAL A 92 -11.57 17.10 -19.99
N ASP A 93 -11.25 17.18 -21.30
CA ASP A 93 -12.26 17.39 -22.35
C ASP A 93 -11.77 16.80 -23.69
N LEU A 94 -12.70 16.66 -24.63
CA LEU A 94 -12.39 16.24 -26.00
C LEU A 94 -11.24 17.08 -26.57
N ARG A 95 -10.30 16.43 -27.24
CA ARG A 95 -9.13 17.09 -27.86
C ARG A 95 -9.50 18.26 -28.73
N SER A 96 -10.61 18.19 -29.46
CA SER A 96 -11.10 19.27 -30.35
C SER A 96 -11.56 20.52 -29.59
N ASN A 97 -11.87 20.41 -28.30
CA ASN A 97 -12.41 21.50 -27.48
C ASN A 97 -11.33 22.26 -26.71
N VAL A 98 -10.13 21.67 -26.58
CA VAL A 98 -9.07 22.19 -25.71
C VAL A 98 -8.04 22.99 -26.48
N ALA A 99 -7.84 24.25 -26.08
CA ALA A 99 -6.72 25.06 -26.53
C ALA A 99 -5.52 24.84 -25.61
N LEU A 100 -4.40 24.35 -26.14
CA LEU A 100 -3.20 24.08 -25.36
C LEU A 100 -2.51 25.38 -24.93
N PRO A 101 -2.06 25.50 -23.66
CA PRO A 101 -1.20 26.58 -23.24
C PRO A 101 0.11 26.59 -24.08
N GLN A 102 0.61 27.77 -24.43
CA GLN A 102 1.76 27.91 -25.32
C GLN A 102 3.05 27.29 -24.75
N ASP A 103 3.17 27.28 -23.45
CA ASP A 103 4.30 26.78 -22.67
C ASP A 103 4.08 25.37 -22.06
N ALA A 104 3.00 24.69 -22.46
CA ALA A 104 2.73 23.35 -21.96
C ALA A 104 3.71 22.33 -22.53
N VAL A 105 4.27 21.49 -21.65
CA VAL A 105 4.92 20.24 -22.02
C VAL A 105 3.84 19.29 -22.53
N GLN A 106 3.95 18.91 -23.80
CA GLN A 106 2.98 18.01 -24.42
C GLN A 106 3.48 16.56 -24.37
N VAL A 107 2.63 15.68 -23.85
CA VAL A 107 2.79 14.23 -23.90
C VAL A 107 1.81 13.71 -24.95
N ASP A 108 2.32 13.07 -26.02
CA ASP A 108 1.48 12.42 -27.01
C ASP A 108 0.82 11.18 -26.39
N GLY A 109 -0.50 11.26 -26.24
CA GLY A 109 -1.33 10.19 -25.67
C GLY A 109 -2.02 9.33 -26.73
N THR A 110 -1.72 9.53 -28.03
CA THR A 110 -2.39 8.81 -29.11
C THR A 110 -2.23 7.29 -28.97
N GLY A 111 -3.36 6.59 -28.81
CA GLY A 111 -3.39 5.14 -28.61
C GLY A 111 -3.00 4.67 -27.20
N LEU A 112 -2.82 5.60 -26.26
CA LEU A 112 -2.53 5.33 -24.85
C LEU A 112 -3.78 5.58 -23.97
N VAL A 113 -3.77 5.01 -22.77
CA VAL A 113 -4.84 5.17 -21.77
C VAL A 113 -4.30 5.86 -20.53
N LEU A 114 -4.95 6.93 -20.10
CA LEU A 114 -4.67 7.65 -18.86
C LEU A 114 -5.68 7.26 -17.79
N MET A 115 -5.20 6.89 -16.60
CA MET A 115 -6.02 6.60 -15.44
C MET A 115 -5.40 7.18 -14.16
N PRO A 116 -6.10 7.17 -13.01
CA PRO A 116 -5.48 7.54 -11.74
C PRO A 116 -4.33 6.60 -11.38
N GLY A 117 -3.33 7.12 -10.67
CA GLY A 117 -2.29 6.29 -10.04
C GLY A 117 -2.89 5.30 -9.03
N LEU A 118 -2.19 4.20 -8.82
CA LEU A 118 -2.62 3.11 -7.94
C LEU A 118 -2.35 3.41 -6.47
N ALA A 119 -3.17 2.82 -5.60
CA ALA A 119 -3.01 2.85 -4.16
C ALA A 119 -2.76 1.44 -3.61
N ASP A 120 -1.70 1.27 -2.82
CA ASP A 120 -1.45 0.07 -2.01
C ASP A 120 -1.90 0.31 -0.57
N MET A 121 -2.98 -0.35 -0.17
CA MET A 121 -3.64 -0.07 1.11
C MET A 121 -3.12 -0.90 2.28
N HIS A 122 -2.01 -1.62 2.10
CA HIS A 122 -1.33 -2.30 3.20
C HIS A 122 0.15 -2.49 2.90
N VAL A 123 0.99 -1.62 3.43
CA VAL A 123 2.45 -1.71 3.32
C VAL A 123 3.13 -1.50 4.68
N HIS A 124 4.38 -1.96 4.78
CA HIS A 124 5.32 -1.66 5.86
C HIS A 124 6.51 -0.92 5.26
N LEU A 125 6.43 0.40 5.24
CA LEU A 125 7.24 1.26 4.38
C LEU A 125 8.66 1.46 4.88
N LEU A 126 9.63 1.28 3.97
CA LEU A 126 11.03 1.69 4.12
C LEU A 126 11.35 2.78 3.09
N GLU A 127 12.27 3.69 3.42
CA GLU A 127 12.63 4.81 2.52
C GLU A 127 13.23 4.31 1.20
N GLU A 128 14.05 3.26 1.25
CA GLU A 128 14.64 2.63 0.07
C GLU A 128 13.64 2.04 -0.91
N ASP A 129 12.42 1.76 -0.47
CA ASP A 129 11.36 1.17 -1.29
C ASP A 129 10.57 2.21 -2.09
N LEU A 130 10.65 3.51 -1.73
CA LEU A 130 9.87 4.57 -2.36
C LEU A 130 9.99 4.60 -3.90
N PRO A 131 11.20 4.44 -4.49
CA PRO A 131 11.33 4.40 -5.94
C PRO A 131 10.62 3.21 -6.59
N ALA A 132 10.56 2.05 -5.92
CA ALA A 132 9.88 0.88 -6.44
C ALA A 132 8.37 1.09 -6.56
N TYR A 133 7.73 1.70 -5.57
CA TYR A 133 6.30 2.02 -5.68
C TYR A 133 6.02 2.90 -6.89
N LEU A 134 6.81 3.96 -7.11
CA LEU A 134 6.64 4.84 -8.27
C LEU A 134 6.87 4.09 -9.59
N ALA A 135 7.92 3.27 -9.69
CA ALA A 135 8.24 2.51 -10.90
C ALA A 135 7.09 1.58 -11.34
N TYR A 136 6.27 1.12 -10.39
CA TYR A 136 5.11 0.26 -10.65
C TYR A 136 3.76 1.00 -10.61
N GLY A 137 3.76 2.33 -10.76
CA GLY A 137 2.52 3.12 -10.90
C GLY A 137 1.77 3.40 -9.60
N ILE A 138 2.40 3.18 -8.44
CA ILE A 138 1.77 3.39 -7.14
C ILE A 138 2.07 4.80 -6.66
N THR A 139 1.04 5.63 -6.54
CA THR A 139 1.13 7.03 -6.15
C THR A 139 0.63 7.30 -4.72
N THR A 140 0.00 6.30 -4.11
CA THR A 140 -0.53 6.38 -2.75
C THR A 140 -0.28 5.06 -2.02
N VAL A 141 0.12 5.14 -0.75
CA VAL A 141 0.29 3.96 0.11
C VAL A 141 -0.35 4.19 1.47
N ARG A 142 -0.92 3.11 2.05
CA ARG A 142 -1.31 3.10 3.47
C ARG A 142 -0.31 2.26 4.27
N ASN A 143 0.54 2.94 5.03
CA ASN A 143 1.48 2.27 5.92
C ASN A 143 0.76 1.76 7.17
N MET A 144 0.88 0.47 7.45
CA MET A 144 0.10 -0.22 8.47
C MET A 144 0.86 -0.46 9.79
N TRP A 145 2.02 0.20 9.97
CA TRP A 145 2.77 0.20 11.22
C TRP A 145 3.55 1.51 11.39
N GLY A 146 2.87 2.53 11.91
CA GLY A 146 3.41 3.88 12.01
C GLY A 146 4.57 4.01 12.98
N HIS A 147 5.48 4.89 12.66
CA HIS A 147 6.58 5.37 13.52
C HIS A 147 7.10 6.71 13.01
N ALA A 148 7.92 7.40 13.82
CA ALA A 148 8.36 8.77 13.52
C ALA A 148 8.99 8.94 12.13
N ALA A 149 9.83 7.99 11.69
CA ALA A 149 10.48 8.10 10.37
C ALA A 149 9.46 8.06 9.20
N VAL A 150 8.35 7.33 9.33
CA VAL A 150 7.29 7.35 8.30
C VAL A 150 6.59 8.71 8.26
N SER A 151 6.33 9.32 9.42
CA SER A 151 5.75 10.67 9.47
C SER A 151 6.71 11.72 8.87
N ASP A 152 8.01 11.59 9.11
CA ASP A 152 9.04 12.45 8.54
C ASP A 152 9.11 12.29 7.00
N MET A 153 9.05 11.04 6.50
CA MET A 153 8.99 10.77 5.06
C MET A 153 7.76 11.40 4.40
N ASP A 154 6.56 11.25 4.99
CA ASP A 154 5.34 11.86 4.46
C ASP A 154 5.48 13.40 4.37
N ALA A 155 6.01 14.04 5.40
CA ALA A 155 6.25 15.48 5.40
C ALA A 155 7.22 15.90 4.29
N LEU A 156 8.30 15.15 4.06
CA LEU A 156 9.26 15.41 2.99
C LEU A 156 8.67 15.18 1.59
N ILE A 157 7.82 14.17 1.42
CA ILE A 157 7.12 13.91 0.15
C ILE A 157 6.12 15.02 -0.15
N ARG A 158 5.30 15.42 0.82
CA ARG A 158 4.29 16.47 0.65
C ARG A 158 4.90 17.82 0.30
N ASN A 159 6.08 18.16 0.83
CA ASN A 159 6.77 19.40 0.50
C ASN A 159 7.67 19.30 -0.74
N GLY A 160 7.80 18.10 -1.36
CA GLY A 160 8.59 17.86 -2.57
C GLY A 160 10.10 17.67 -2.35
N ALA A 161 10.55 17.56 -1.09
CA ALA A 161 11.95 17.32 -0.76
C ALA A 161 12.37 15.84 -0.91
N LEU A 162 11.40 14.93 -0.87
CA LEU A 162 11.59 13.51 -1.12
C LEU A 162 10.60 13.05 -2.20
N ARG A 163 11.04 12.15 -3.08
CA ARG A 163 10.19 11.55 -4.11
C ARG A 163 9.62 10.23 -3.63
N GLY A 164 8.31 10.07 -3.70
CA GLY A 164 7.63 8.86 -3.26
C GLY A 164 6.11 8.97 -3.43
N PRO A 165 5.37 7.89 -3.19
CA PRO A 165 3.92 7.92 -3.12
C PRO A 165 3.46 8.72 -1.90
N PHE A 166 2.27 9.31 -1.95
CA PHE A 166 1.65 9.90 -0.75
C PHE A 166 1.41 8.83 0.31
N ILE A 167 1.77 9.14 1.55
CA ILE A 167 1.71 8.20 2.67
C ILE A 167 0.53 8.56 3.59
N TYR A 168 -0.39 7.62 3.76
CA TYR A 168 -1.36 7.61 4.83
C TYR A 168 -0.91 6.55 5.84
N SER A 169 -0.72 6.91 7.10
CA SER A 169 -0.15 5.98 8.07
C SER A 169 -1.09 5.76 9.26
N THR A 170 -1.17 4.51 9.70
CA THR A 170 -1.74 4.19 11.01
C THR A 170 -0.76 4.56 12.12
N SER A 171 -1.23 4.54 13.36
CA SER A 171 -0.37 4.55 14.55
C SER A 171 0.58 3.33 14.57
N PRO A 172 1.60 3.32 15.45
CA PRO A 172 2.20 2.06 15.88
C PRO A 172 1.13 1.06 16.31
N GLY A 173 1.38 -0.23 16.07
CA GLY A 173 0.41 -1.27 16.40
C GLY A 173 0.14 -1.37 17.91
N ILE A 174 -1.13 -1.38 18.30
CA ILE A 174 -1.58 -1.62 19.67
C ILE A 174 -1.83 -3.11 19.82
N ASP A 175 -1.12 -3.78 20.73
CA ASP A 175 -1.22 -5.23 20.91
C ASP A 175 -1.05 -5.66 22.37
N GLY A 176 -1.42 -6.91 22.65
CA GLY A 176 -1.07 -7.61 23.90
C GLY A 176 0.35 -8.20 23.86
N PRO A 177 0.95 -8.50 25.05
CA PRO A 177 2.24 -9.14 25.09
C PRO A 177 2.21 -10.60 24.58
N PRO A 178 3.36 -11.11 24.01
CA PRO A 178 4.62 -10.42 23.78
C PRO A 178 4.59 -9.56 22.51
N ALA A 179 5.45 -8.53 22.44
CA ALA A 179 5.61 -7.74 21.22
C ALA A 179 6.02 -8.62 20.03
N LYS A 180 5.31 -8.52 18.92
CA LYS A 180 5.63 -9.24 17.67
C LYS A 180 6.56 -8.42 16.77
N TRP A 181 6.38 -7.11 16.77
CA TRP A 181 7.08 -6.17 15.89
C TRP A 181 7.74 -5.06 16.72
N PRO A 182 8.78 -4.40 16.19
CA PRO A 182 9.34 -3.20 16.81
C PRO A 182 8.27 -2.13 17.01
N VAL A 183 8.50 -1.21 17.93
CA VAL A 183 7.64 -0.06 18.29
C VAL A 183 6.18 -0.41 18.67
N THR A 184 5.86 -1.71 18.90
CA THR A 184 4.53 -2.14 19.36
C THR A 184 4.15 -1.43 20.66
N GLN A 185 2.92 -0.91 20.72
CA GLN A 185 2.32 -0.36 21.93
C GLN A 185 1.66 -1.49 22.71
N LEU A 186 2.41 -2.06 23.65
CA LEU A 186 1.89 -3.14 24.50
C LEU A 186 0.92 -2.59 25.55
N VAL A 187 -0.25 -3.22 25.63
CA VAL A 187 -1.32 -2.88 26.58
C VAL A 187 -1.84 -4.15 27.25
N GLU A 188 -1.84 -4.15 28.60
CA GLU A 188 -2.24 -5.31 29.39
C GLU A 188 -3.50 -5.07 30.21
N SER A 189 -3.96 -3.82 30.28
CA SER A 189 -5.17 -3.44 31.00
C SER A 189 -6.03 -2.42 30.22
N PRO A 190 -7.34 -2.35 30.47
CA PRO A 190 -8.23 -1.33 29.91
C PRO A 190 -7.73 0.10 30.13
N ALA A 191 -7.17 0.39 31.32
CA ALA A 191 -6.65 1.71 31.65
C ALA A 191 -5.44 2.08 30.79
N GLU A 192 -4.51 1.13 30.56
CA GLU A 192 -3.37 1.33 29.67
C GLU A 192 -3.82 1.53 28.21
N ALA A 193 -4.80 0.74 27.76
CA ALA A 193 -5.36 0.88 26.41
C ALA A 193 -5.95 2.28 26.18
N THR A 194 -6.78 2.77 27.11
CA THR A 194 -7.35 4.11 27.05
C THR A 194 -6.27 5.20 27.05
N ALA A 195 -5.26 5.08 27.93
CA ALA A 195 -4.17 6.04 28.01
C ALA A 195 -3.30 6.02 26.71
N THR A 196 -3.06 4.83 26.15
CA THR A 196 -2.30 4.67 24.91
C THR A 196 -3.02 5.31 23.72
N VAL A 197 -4.32 5.08 23.56
CA VAL A 197 -5.12 5.73 22.51
C VAL A 197 -5.07 7.24 22.63
N ALA A 198 -5.33 7.77 23.84
CA ALA A 198 -5.30 9.23 24.09
C ALA A 198 -3.92 9.83 23.76
N ARG A 199 -2.83 9.14 24.09
CA ARG A 199 -1.47 9.57 23.76
C ARG A 199 -1.22 9.55 22.25
N LEU A 200 -1.56 8.46 21.57
CA LEU A 200 -1.37 8.34 20.12
C LEU A 200 -2.15 9.41 19.35
N VAL A 201 -3.39 9.67 19.73
CA VAL A 201 -4.17 10.78 19.15
C VAL A 201 -3.52 12.14 19.46
N GLY A 202 -3.02 12.34 20.68
CA GLY A 202 -2.28 13.54 21.05
C GLY A 202 -0.96 13.73 20.30
N GLU A 203 -0.35 12.66 19.82
CA GLU A 203 0.83 12.65 18.94
C GLU A 203 0.48 12.94 17.46
N GLY A 204 -0.82 13.03 17.11
CA GLY A 204 -1.29 13.36 15.76
C GLY A 204 -1.64 12.17 14.89
N TRP A 205 -1.69 10.95 15.42
CA TRP A 205 -2.14 9.79 14.65
C TRP A 205 -3.64 9.86 14.38
N THR A 206 -4.03 9.82 13.10
CA THR A 206 -5.41 9.95 12.63
C THR A 206 -6.08 8.60 12.36
N MET A 207 -5.37 7.49 12.50
CA MET A 207 -5.86 6.13 12.31
C MET A 207 -5.09 5.19 13.23
N LEU A 208 -5.79 4.37 14.01
CA LEU A 208 -5.16 3.44 14.96
C LEU A 208 -5.01 2.05 14.34
N LYS A 209 -3.87 1.39 14.60
CA LYS A 209 -3.64 -0.03 14.23
C LYS A 209 -3.84 -0.92 15.44
N VAL A 210 -4.80 -1.86 15.37
CA VAL A 210 -4.95 -2.95 16.35
C VAL A 210 -4.36 -4.24 15.80
N TYR A 211 -3.82 -5.08 16.72
CA TYR A 211 -3.15 -6.31 16.32
C TYR A 211 -3.76 -7.54 17.02
N GLN A 212 -3.07 -8.68 17.00
CA GLN A 212 -3.68 -10.00 17.16
C GLN A 212 -3.82 -10.55 18.59
N ASP A 213 -3.06 -10.04 19.57
CA ASP A 213 -2.99 -10.64 20.92
C ASP A 213 -3.76 -9.85 22.00
N LEU A 214 -4.53 -8.83 21.61
CA LEU A 214 -5.39 -8.08 22.52
C LEU A 214 -6.43 -8.99 23.21
N ARG A 215 -6.57 -8.82 24.53
CA ARG A 215 -7.65 -9.43 25.29
C ARG A 215 -8.97 -8.71 25.02
N PRO A 216 -10.14 -9.39 25.18
CA PRO A 216 -11.45 -8.77 24.90
C PRO A 216 -11.72 -7.49 25.68
N ASP A 217 -11.40 -7.45 26.97
CA ASP A 217 -11.58 -6.27 27.83
C ASP A 217 -10.67 -5.10 27.44
N VAL A 218 -9.45 -5.40 27.01
CA VAL A 218 -8.47 -4.41 26.55
C VAL A 218 -8.84 -3.88 25.16
N TYR A 219 -9.24 -4.78 24.24
CA TYR A 219 -9.73 -4.39 22.91
C TYR A 219 -10.96 -3.48 23.02
N GLN A 220 -11.92 -3.83 23.88
CA GLN A 220 -13.11 -2.99 24.12
C GLN A 220 -12.72 -1.58 24.61
N ALA A 221 -11.71 -1.47 25.47
CA ALA A 221 -11.22 -0.18 25.93
C ALA A 221 -10.53 0.63 24.80
N VAL A 222 -9.82 -0.03 23.87
CA VAL A 222 -9.33 0.63 22.64
C VAL A 222 -10.50 1.17 21.82
N VAL A 223 -11.54 0.36 21.59
CA VAL A 223 -12.74 0.74 20.81
C VAL A 223 -13.43 1.97 21.44
N GLU A 224 -13.66 1.94 22.76
CA GLU A 224 -14.31 3.03 23.48
C GLU A 224 -13.48 4.32 23.42
N ALA A 225 -12.17 4.21 23.62
CA ALA A 225 -11.26 5.35 23.54
C ALA A 225 -11.16 5.91 22.11
N ALA A 226 -11.08 5.06 21.07
CA ALA A 226 -11.09 5.48 19.69
C ALA A 226 -12.36 6.25 19.32
N ARG A 227 -13.53 5.76 19.74
CA ARG A 227 -14.82 6.46 19.58
C ARG A 227 -14.86 7.79 20.32
N ALA A 228 -14.34 7.86 21.56
CA ALA A 228 -14.31 9.09 22.34
C ALA A 228 -13.45 10.19 21.70
N HIS A 229 -12.45 9.81 20.91
CA HIS A 229 -11.56 10.71 20.17
C HIS A 229 -11.94 10.88 18.70
N ASP A 230 -13.02 10.25 18.24
CA ASP A 230 -13.45 10.25 16.83
C ASP A 230 -12.35 9.84 15.85
N VAL A 231 -11.57 8.80 16.20
CA VAL A 231 -10.48 8.29 15.40
C VAL A 231 -10.79 6.86 14.93
N PRO A 232 -10.71 6.55 13.62
CA PRO A 232 -10.91 5.20 13.13
C PRO A 232 -9.80 4.25 13.59
N PHE A 233 -10.14 2.98 13.73
CA PHE A 233 -9.18 1.92 14.00
C PHE A 233 -9.33 0.78 12.99
N VAL A 234 -8.22 0.18 12.63
CA VAL A 234 -8.05 -0.79 11.55
C VAL A 234 -7.10 -1.90 11.98
N GLY A 235 -7.03 -2.97 11.25
CA GLY A 235 -5.98 -3.99 11.46
C GLY A 235 -6.50 -5.41 11.58
N HIS A 236 -5.83 -6.17 12.43
CA HIS A 236 -6.15 -7.58 12.61
C HIS A 236 -7.42 -7.81 13.44
N VAL A 237 -7.97 -9.00 13.31
CA VAL A 237 -8.98 -9.52 14.24
C VAL A 237 -8.24 -10.16 15.42
N PRO A 238 -8.28 -9.57 16.64
CA PRO A 238 -7.58 -10.15 17.76
C PRO A 238 -8.11 -11.55 18.08
N HIS A 239 -7.18 -12.46 18.28
CA HIS A 239 -7.45 -13.90 18.38
C HIS A 239 -8.47 -14.31 19.46
N ARG A 240 -8.52 -13.55 20.54
CA ARG A 240 -9.39 -13.81 21.70
C ARG A 240 -10.72 -13.07 21.61
N VAL A 241 -10.83 -12.09 20.69
CA VAL A 241 -12.05 -11.30 20.46
C VAL A 241 -12.93 -12.01 19.44
N GLY A 242 -12.37 -12.35 18.29
CA GLY A 242 -13.04 -13.02 17.21
C GLY A 242 -13.75 -12.09 16.23
N LEU A 243 -14.03 -12.62 15.03
CA LEU A 243 -14.50 -11.85 13.89
C LEU A 243 -15.80 -11.07 14.18
N ARG A 244 -16.82 -11.74 14.72
CA ARG A 244 -18.14 -11.13 14.92
C ARG A 244 -18.08 -9.91 15.85
N GLU A 245 -17.38 -10.04 16.97
CA GLU A 245 -17.24 -8.94 17.93
C GLU A 245 -16.45 -7.77 17.34
N VAL A 246 -15.43 -8.05 16.53
CA VAL A 246 -14.66 -7.01 15.82
C VAL A 246 -15.54 -6.27 14.82
N LEU A 247 -16.33 -6.97 14.02
CA LEU A 247 -17.27 -6.34 13.08
C LEU A 247 -18.32 -5.49 13.81
N LEU A 248 -18.87 -5.97 14.94
CA LEU A 248 -19.82 -5.21 15.75
C LEU A 248 -19.19 -3.99 16.45
N SER A 249 -17.88 -4.00 16.65
CA SER A 249 -17.16 -2.88 17.26
C SER A 249 -16.94 -1.70 16.31
N GLY A 250 -17.19 -1.86 15.00
CA GLY A 250 -17.01 -0.81 14.00
C GLY A 250 -15.56 -0.60 13.59
N GLN A 251 -14.72 -1.65 13.61
CA GLN A 251 -13.38 -1.60 13.02
C GLN A 251 -13.50 -1.27 11.54
N ALA A 252 -12.81 -0.21 11.08
CA ALA A 252 -13.01 0.37 9.74
C ALA A 252 -12.46 -0.50 8.61
N SER A 253 -11.37 -1.24 8.84
CA SER A 253 -10.91 -2.27 7.89
C SER A 253 -10.34 -3.50 8.58
N LEU A 254 -10.55 -4.66 7.92
CA LEU A 254 -9.99 -5.94 8.32
C LEU A 254 -8.91 -6.35 7.32
N GLU A 255 -7.76 -6.74 7.87
CA GLU A 255 -6.59 -7.08 7.07
C GLU A 255 -6.43 -8.62 6.97
N HIS A 256 -5.85 -9.09 5.84
CA HIS A 256 -5.40 -10.49 5.64
C HIS A 256 -6.48 -11.55 5.64
N LEU A 257 -7.76 -11.18 5.60
CA LEU A 257 -8.87 -12.08 5.90
C LEU A 257 -8.74 -12.75 7.27
N GLY A 258 -8.13 -12.05 8.24
CA GLY A 258 -7.98 -12.55 9.60
C GLY A 258 -9.34 -12.75 10.27
N GLY A 259 -9.48 -13.83 11.04
CA GLY A 259 -10.73 -14.21 11.70
C GLY A 259 -11.73 -14.96 10.81
N TYR A 260 -11.70 -14.75 9.49
CA TYR A 260 -12.54 -15.53 8.56
C TYR A 260 -12.07 -16.98 8.45
N ASP A 261 -10.78 -17.25 8.58
CA ASP A 261 -10.21 -18.58 8.69
C ASP A 261 -10.85 -19.40 9.83
N VAL A 262 -11.05 -18.76 10.99
CA VAL A 262 -11.72 -19.38 12.13
C VAL A 262 -13.22 -19.47 11.92
N ALA A 263 -13.86 -18.44 11.41
CA ALA A 263 -15.31 -18.41 11.18
C ALA A 263 -15.75 -19.48 10.16
N LEU A 264 -15.00 -19.61 9.07
CA LEU A 264 -15.31 -20.51 7.96
C LEU A 264 -14.76 -21.93 8.18
N GLY A 265 -13.53 -22.07 8.70
CA GLY A 265 -12.82 -23.34 8.79
C GLY A 265 -12.59 -23.87 10.21
N GLY A 266 -12.92 -23.10 11.24
CA GLY A 266 -12.79 -23.52 12.64
C GLY A 266 -11.36 -23.55 13.18
N ALA A 267 -10.37 -23.13 12.39
CA ALA A 267 -8.97 -23.09 12.77
C ALA A 267 -8.30 -21.81 12.23
N ARG A 268 -7.13 -21.42 12.77
CA ARG A 268 -6.40 -20.23 12.31
C ARG A 268 -5.45 -20.54 11.18
N GLY A 269 -5.21 -19.51 10.37
CA GLY A 269 -4.20 -19.53 9.31
C GLY A 269 -4.54 -20.54 8.20
N THR A 270 -3.52 -21.13 7.64
CA THR A 270 -3.64 -22.09 6.53
C THR A 270 -4.56 -23.27 6.84
N ALA A 271 -4.56 -23.75 8.09
CA ALA A 271 -5.42 -24.86 8.52
C ALA A 271 -6.92 -24.53 8.43
N GLY A 272 -7.31 -23.29 8.77
CA GLY A 272 -8.69 -22.86 8.61
C GLY A 272 -9.10 -22.75 7.15
N TRP A 273 -8.22 -22.19 6.33
CA TRP A 273 -8.49 -22.09 4.89
C TRP A 273 -8.56 -23.45 4.19
N LEU A 274 -7.76 -24.43 4.60
CA LEU A 274 -7.87 -25.81 4.10
C LEU A 274 -9.21 -26.46 4.43
N GLN A 275 -9.79 -26.10 5.57
CA GLN A 275 -11.05 -26.69 6.09
C GLN A 275 -12.26 -25.80 5.86
N MET A 276 -12.15 -24.78 4.99
CA MET A 276 -13.23 -23.83 4.73
C MET A 276 -14.55 -24.52 4.40
N ASP A 277 -15.59 -24.22 5.18
CA ASP A 277 -16.96 -24.61 4.94
C ASP A 277 -17.68 -23.53 4.13
N ALA A 278 -17.87 -23.78 2.84
CA ALA A 278 -18.54 -22.83 1.94
C ALA A 278 -19.99 -22.52 2.38
N GLY A 279 -20.63 -23.40 3.15
CA GLY A 279 -21.96 -23.15 3.69
C GLY A 279 -22.04 -22.00 4.69
N LYS A 280 -20.90 -21.60 5.27
CA LYS A 280 -20.81 -20.46 6.20
C LYS A 280 -20.49 -19.11 5.52
N ILE A 281 -20.13 -19.11 4.24
CA ILE A 281 -19.78 -17.90 3.49
C ILE A 281 -20.91 -16.86 3.54
N PRO A 282 -22.20 -17.20 3.28
CA PRO A 282 -23.27 -16.19 3.26
C PRO A 282 -23.41 -15.46 4.60
N GLU A 283 -23.25 -16.16 5.72
CA GLU A 283 -23.33 -15.57 7.05
C GLU A 283 -22.17 -14.61 7.32
N ALA A 284 -20.93 -15.02 7.00
CA ALA A 284 -19.73 -14.20 7.17
C ALA A 284 -19.76 -12.93 6.30
N VAL A 285 -20.23 -13.05 5.05
CA VAL A 285 -20.44 -11.92 4.14
C VAL A 285 -21.48 -10.95 4.70
N THR A 286 -22.62 -11.47 5.17
CA THR A 286 -23.70 -10.66 5.78
C THR A 286 -23.16 -9.86 6.97
N TRP A 287 -22.46 -10.49 7.90
CA TRP A 287 -21.87 -9.78 9.05
C TRP A 287 -20.91 -8.67 8.63
N THR A 288 -20.10 -8.94 7.59
CA THR A 288 -19.14 -7.94 7.11
C THR A 288 -19.85 -6.76 6.45
N TRP A 289 -20.82 -7.02 5.59
CA TRP A 289 -21.62 -5.99 4.94
C TRP A 289 -22.39 -5.12 5.96
N GLU A 290 -23.06 -5.75 6.94
CA GLU A 290 -23.80 -5.04 8.00
C GLU A 290 -22.91 -4.15 8.86
N SER A 291 -21.63 -4.50 9.02
CA SER A 291 -20.67 -3.71 9.79
C SER A 291 -20.18 -2.47 9.06
N GLY A 292 -20.27 -2.43 7.73
CA GLY A 292 -19.67 -1.39 6.88
C GLY A 292 -18.15 -1.45 6.80
N ALA A 293 -17.50 -2.48 7.33
CA ALA A 293 -16.05 -2.62 7.30
C ALA A 293 -15.54 -2.89 5.88
N TYR A 294 -14.42 -2.26 5.55
CA TYR A 294 -13.64 -2.59 4.36
C TYR A 294 -12.79 -3.84 4.60
N VAL A 295 -12.45 -4.56 3.53
CA VAL A 295 -11.59 -5.74 3.63
C VAL A 295 -10.39 -5.58 2.70
N CYS A 296 -9.18 -5.69 3.26
CA CYS A 296 -7.92 -5.72 2.52
C CYS A 296 -7.35 -7.16 2.60
N PRO A 297 -7.57 -8.01 1.58
CA PRO A 297 -7.35 -9.45 1.70
C PRO A 297 -5.89 -9.88 1.62
N THR A 298 -5.02 -9.08 1.00
CA THR A 298 -3.58 -9.36 0.79
C THR A 298 -3.33 -10.79 0.28
N LEU A 299 -3.98 -11.13 -0.86
CA LEU A 299 -3.94 -12.49 -1.41
C LEU A 299 -2.52 -12.89 -1.84
N ALA A 300 -1.76 -11.94 -2.42
CA ALA A 300 -0.41 -12.19 -2.93
C ALA A 300 0.54 -12.70 -1.83
N VAL A 301 0.64 -12.02 -0.70
CA VAL A 301 1.51 -12.47 0.41
C VAL A 301 1.05 -13.79 0.99
N PHE A 302 -0.26 -14.02 1.09
CA PHE A 302 -0.76 -15.29 1.60
C PHE A 302 -0.64 -16.45 0.62
N LYS A 303 -0.51 -16.20 -0.66
CA LYS A 303 -0.09 -17.19 -1.66
C LYS A 303 1.34 -17.66 -1.40
N GLU A 304 2.27 -16.74 -1.11
CA GLU A 304 3.65 -17.07 -0.72
C GLU A 304 3.70 -17.85 0.61
N ILE A 305 2.91 -17.43 1.61
CA ILE A 305 2.78 -18.17 2.88
C ILE A 305 2.24 -19.59 2.62
N ALA A 306 1.20 -19.74 1.79
CA ALA A 306 0.63 -21.03 1.45
C ALA A 306 1.63 -21.93 0.71
N ALA A 307 2.54 -21.37 -0.09
CA ALA A 307 3.56 -22.10 -0.82
C ALA A 307 4.56 -22.84 0.10
N THR A 308 4.58 -22.52 1.40
CA THR A 308 5.33 -23.30 2.40
C THR A 308 4.69 -24.65 2.75
N SER A 309 3.45 -24.87 2.31
CA SER A 309 2.69 -26.14 2.46
C SER A 309 2.95 -27.08 1.26
N SER A 310 2.25 -28.20 1.17
CA SER A 310 2.26 -29.00 -0.05
C SER A 310 1.64 -28.21 -1.22
N ALA A 311 2.05 -28.50 -2.47
CA ALA A 311 1.49 -27.82 -3.65
C ALA A 311 -0.04 -27.99 -3.76
N GLU A 312 -0.57 -29.14 -3.32
CA GLU A 312 -2.01 -29.42 -3.27
C GLU A 312 -2.69 -28.52 -2.23
N ASP A 313 -2.18 -28.47 -1.00
CA ASP A 313 -2.72 -27.63 0.07
C ASP A 313 -2.63 -26.15 -0.29
N ALA A 314 -1.51 -25.71 -0.84
CA ALA A 314 -1.32 -24.32 -1.30
C ALA A 314 -2.38 -23.91 -2.34
N SER A 315 -2.67 -24.80 -3.30
CA SER A 315 -3.72 -24.58 -4.30
C SER A 315 -5.10 -24.47 -3.68
N VAL A 316 -5.43 -25.35 -2.72
CA VAL A 316 -6.70 -25.30 -2.00
C VAL A 316 -6.84 -24.02 -1.17
N ILE A 317 -5.80 -23.64 -0.43
CA ILE A 317 -5.79 -22.41 0.38
C ILE A 317 -6.03 -21.18 -0.50
N ALA A 318 -5.27 -21.04 -1.59
CA ALA A 318 -5.41 -19.92 -2.52
C ALA A 318 -6.81 -19.90 -3.16
N GLY A 319 -7.30 -21.04 -3.62
CA GLY A 319 -8.63 -21.19 -4.21
C GLY A 319 -9.76 -20.81 -3.24
N ASN A 320 -9.67 -21.21 -1.98
CA ASN A 320 -10.65 -20.90 -0.96
C ASN A 320 -10.65 -19.41 -0.60
N ARG A 321 -9.47 -18.77 -0.49
CA ARG A 321 -9.36 -17.33 -0.25
C ARG A 321 -9.95 -16.52 -1.42
N ARG A 322 -9.65 -16.89 -2.67
CA ARG A 322 -10.24 -16.27 -3.86
C ARG A 322 -11.77 -16.45 -3.88
N THR A 323 -12.26 -17.65 -3.57
CA THR A 323 -13.71 -17.93 -3.47
C THR A 323 -14.39 -17.01 -2.46
N PHE A 324 -13.75 -16.78 -1.32
CA PHE A 324 -14.30 -15.90 -0.30
C PHE A 324 -14.24 -14.43 -0.72
N VAL A 325 -13.14 -13.95 -1.33
CA VAL A 325 -13.03 -12.57 -1.85
C VAL A 325 -14.11 -12.31 -2.92
N LYS A 326 -14.35 -13.27 -3.82
CA LYS A 326 -15.47 -13.19 -4.76
C LYS A 326 -16.82 -13.04 -4.06
N ALA A 327 -17.06 -13.84 -3.04
CA ALA A 327 -18.31 -13.76 -2.27
C ALA A 327 -18.47 -12.43 -1.52
N LEU A 328 -17.39 -11.86 -0.99
CA LEU A 328 -17.42 -10.52 -0.40
C LEU A 328 -17.82 -9.47 -1.45
N HIS A 329 -17.23 -9.52 -2.66
CA HIS A 329 -17.61 -8.63 -3.76
C HIS A 329 -19.08 -8.81 -4.15
N GLU A 330 -19.55 -10.04 -4.37
CA GLU A 330 -20.95 -10.34 -4.71
C GLU A 330 -21.93 -9.90 -3.61
N GLY A 331 -21.47 -9.87 -2.35
CA GLY A 331 -22.20 -9.35 -1.19
C GLY A 331 -22.02 -7.83 -0.97
N TYR A 332 -21.47 -7.09 -1.92
CA TYR A 332 -21.28 -5.64 -1.87
C TYR A 332 -20.38 -5.16 -0.71
N VAL A 333 -19.52 -6.02 -0.18
CA VAL A 333 -18.49 -5.60 0.79
C VAL A 333 -17.42 -4.81 0.06
N PRO A 334 -17.05 -3.59 0.53
CA PRO A 334 -16.00 -2.81 -0.10
C PRO A 334 -14.63 -3.46 0.10
N LEU A 335 -13.89 -3.64 -0.99
CA LEU A 335 -12.56 -4.25 -1.01
C LEU A 335 -11.48 -3.20 -1.23
N LEU A 336 -10.33 -3.37 -0.59
CA LEU A 336 -9.11 -2.60 -0.78
C LEU A 336 -8.02 -3.53 -1.30
N VAL A 337 -7.27 -3.09 -2.31
CA VAL A 337 -6.05 -3.78 -2.73
C VAL A 337 -4.91 -3.39 -1.81
N GLY A 338 -4.16 -4.36 -1.31
CA GLY A 338 -2.98 -4.15 -0.46
C GLY A 338 -2.09 -5.38 -0.46
N THR A 339 -0.79 -5.19 -0.29
CA THR A 339 0.21 -6.23 -0.55
C THR A 339 0.82 -6.85 0.70
N ASP A 340 0.86 -6.11 1.81
CA ASP A 340 1.69 -6.42 2.98
C ASP A 340 3.21 -6.39 2.66
N SER A 341 3.61 -5.60 1.65
CA SER A 341 5.03 -5.43 1.30
C SER A 341 5.81 -4.68 2.37
N GLY A 342 7.15 -4.83 2.36
CA GLY A 342 8.04 -4.38 3.43
C GLY A 342 8.27 -5.42 4.51
N ILE A 343 7.71 -6.62 4.33
CA ILE A 343 8.14 -7.86 4.96
C ILE A 343 8.77 -8.75 3.89
N ASP A 344 9.76 -9.57 4.22
CA ASP A 344 10.61 -10.33 3.28
C ASP A 344 9.88 -11.40 2.42
N LEU A 345 8.57 -11.28 2.23
CA LEU A 345 7.77 -12.26 1.49
C LEU A 345 7.34 -11.78 0.11
N VAL A 346 7.11 -10.49 -0.05
CA VAL A 346 6.65 -9.88 -1.30
C VAL A 346 7.38 -8.56 -1.56
N ALA A 347 7.74 -8.31 -2.81
CA ALA A 347 8.53 -7.16 -3.21
C ALA A 347 7.68 -5.88 -3.24
N PRO A 348 8.17 -4.74 -2.70
CA PRO A 348 7.52 -3.45 -2.84
C PRO A 348 7.26 -3.09 -4.31
N GLY A 349 6.12 -2.51 -4.57
CA GLY A 349 5.70 -2.10 -5.92
C GLY A 349 5.14 -3.24 -6.76
N SER A 350 5.99 -4.18 -7.20
CA SER A 350 5.58 -5.25 -8.13
C SER A 350 4.50 -6.19 -7.56
N SER A 351 4.48 -6.42 -6.25
CA SER A 351 3.49 -7.27 -5.60
C SER A 351 2.05 -6.73 -5.69
N LEU A 352 1.86 -5.42 -5.92
CA LEU A 352 0.53 -4.87 -6.16
C LEU A 352 -0.09 -5.44 -7.44
N HIS A 353 0.69 -5.62 -8.49
CA HIS A 353 0.22 -6.22 -9.73
C HIS A 353 -0.11 -7.70 -9.57
N GLU A 354 0.56 -8.40 -8.67
CA GLU A 354 0.19 -9.76 -8.27
C GLU A 354 -1.15 -9.76 -7.55
N GLU A 355 -1.35 -8.87 -6.58
CA GLU A 355 -2.62 -8.73 -5.86
C GLU A 355 -3.79 -8.40 -6.80
N LEU A 356 -3.58 -7.49 -7.77
CA LEU A 356 -4.58 -7.19 -8.79
C LEU A 356 -4.91 -8.42 -9.66
N ARG A 357 -3.91 -9.24 -10.04
CA ARG A 357 -4.14 -10.51 -10.74
C ARG A 357 -4.94 -11.49 -9.89
N GLU A 358 -4.63 -11.62 -8.60
CA GLU A 358 -5.37 -12.47 -7.67
C GLU A 358 -6.85 -12.06 -7.59
N PHE A 359 -7.18 -10.76 -7.62
CA PHE A 359 -8.56 -10.27 -7.66
C PHE A 359 -9.27 -10.68 -8.96
N VAL A 360 -8.63 -10.53 -10.12
CA VAL A 360 -9.19 -10.96 -11.40
C VAL A 360 -9.34 -12.48 -11.45
N GLU A 361 -8.36 -13.24 -10.97
CA GLU A 361 -8.43 -14.71 -10.85
C GLU A 361 -9.50 -15.19 -9.85
N ALA A 362 -9.82 -14.39 -8.84
CA ALA A 362 -10.97 -14.63 -7.98
C ALA A 362 -12.31 -14.41 -8.71
N GLY A 363 -12.31 -13.82 -9.89
CA GLY A 363 -13.48 -13.57 -10.73
C GLY A 363 -14.11 -12.19 -10.55
N LEU A 364 -13.38 -11.22 -9.98
CA LEU A 364 -13.82 -9.84 -9.93
C LEU A 364 -13.66 -9.18 -11.32
N PRO A 365 -14.64 -8.35 -11.75
CA PRO A 365 -14.49 -7.58 -12.98
C PRO A 365 -13.26 -6.66 -12.94
N PRO A 366 -12.57 -6.44 -14.06
CA PRO A 366 -11.39 -5.56 -14.10
C PRO A 366 -11.66 -4.15 -13.53
N TYR A 367 -12.80 -3.56 -13.86
CA TYR A 367 -13.17 -2.25 -13.30
C TYR A 367 -13.26 -2.26 -11.78
N VAL A 368 -13.87 -3.29 -11.19
CA VAL A 368 -13.99 -3.45 -9.72
C VAL A 368 -12.61 -3.62 -9.09
N THR A 369 -11.74 -4.40 -9.73
CA THR A 369 -10.35 -4.61 -9.29
C THR A 369 -9.59 -3.29 -9.30
N LEU A 370 -9.68 -2.52 -10.38
CA LEU A 370 -9.05 -1.20 -10.48
C LEU A 370 -9.65 -0.20 -9.48
N ALA A 371 -10.97 -0.21 -9.27
CA ALA A 371 -11.62 0.63 -8.28
C ALA A 371 -11.12 0.36 -6.86
N ALA A 372 -10.84 -0.92 -6.53
CA ALA A 372 -10.27 -1.31 -5.23
C ALA A 372 -8.82 -0.82 -5.01
N ALA A 373 -8.14 -0.35 -6.07
CA ALA A 373 -6.81 0.25 -6.03
C ALA A 373 -6.80 1.75 -6.40
N THR A 374 -7.95 2.41 -6.55
CA THR A 374 -8.03 3.83 -6.94
C THR A 374 -9.10 4.58 -6.15
N ILE A 375 -10.34 4.62 -6.62
CA ILE A 375 -11.42 5.41 -6.02
C ILE A 375 -11.89 4.85 -4.67
N THR A 376 -11.85 3.54 -4.45
CA THR A 376 -12.26 2.93 -3.17
C THR A 376 -11.28 3.28 -2.04
N PRO A 377 -9.94 3.25 -2.22
CA PRO A 377 -8.98 3.85 -1.29
C PRO A 377 -9.25 5.31 -0.95
N ALA A 378 -9.56 6.15 -1.94
CA ALA A 378 -9.87 7.56 -1.71
C ALA A 378 -11.11 7.72 -0.80
N ARG A 379 -12.18 6.95 -1.06
CA ARG A 379 -13.38 6.91 -0.22
C ARG A 379 -13.09 6.42 1.20
N PHE A 380 -12.29 5.37 1.32
CA PHE A 380 -11.92 4.84 2.63
C PHE A 380 -11.16 5.86 3.47
N LEU A 381 -10.30 6.66 2.85
CA LEU A 381 -9.50 7.69 3.49
C LEU A 381 -10.25 9.03 3.66
N GLY A 382 -11.44 9.20 3.04
CA GLY A 382 -12.17 10.46 3.03
C GLY A 382 -11.52 11.53 2.14
N GLU A 383 -10.82 11.09 1.09
CA GLU A 383 -9.98 11.93 0.22
C GLU A 383 -10.43 11.92 -1.26
N GLU A 384 -11.73 11.71 -1.51
CA GLU A 384 -12.31 11.66 -2.88
C GLU A 384 -12.18 12.97 -3.65
N GLU A 385 -11.95 14.08 -2.95
CA GLU A 385 -11.70 15.38 -3.53
C GLU A 385 -10.19 15.66 -3.72
N GLU A 386 -9.33 14.67 -3.41
CA GLU A 386 -7.87 14.78 -3.59
C GLU A 386 -7.34 13.82 -4.64
N PHE A 387 -7.74 12.53 -4.64
CA PHE A 387 -7.19 11.53 -5.55
C PHE A 387 -8.19 10.41 -5.90
N GLY A 388 -7.76 9.45 -6.72
CA GLY A 388 -8.49 8.21 -7.05
C GLY A 388 -9.33 8.28 -8.31
N ALA A 389 -9.41 9.46 -8.97
CA ALA A 389 -10.08 9.64 -10.25
C ALA A 389 -9.32 10.60 -11.18
N VAL A 390 -9.59 10.55 -12.50
CA VAL A 390 -9.15 11.58 -13.44
C VAL A 390 -10.29 12.58 -13.57
N ARG A 391 -10.29 13.58 -12.71
CA ARG A 391 -11.34 14.60 -12.62
C ARG A 391 -10.71 15.97 -12.34
N GLU A 392 -11.30 17.04 -12.92
CA GLU A 392 -10.87 18.41 -12.67
C GLU A 392 -10.87 18.74 -11.16
N GLY A 393 -9.83 19.42 -10.70
CA GLY A 393 -9.59 19.81 -9.32
C GLY A 393 -8.78 18.81 -8.52
N LEU A 394 -8.73 17.52 -8.88
CA LEU A 394 -7.98 16.51 -8.14
C LEU A 394 -6.47 16.67 -8.35
N ARG A 395 -5.71 16.18 -7.38
CA ARG A 395 -4.26 16.06 -7.46
C ARG A 395 -3.87 15.21 -8.67
N ALA A 396 -2.87 15.67 -9.41
CA ALA A 396 -2.42 14.97 -10.60
C ALA A 396 -1.50 13.79 -10.23
N ASP A 397 -2.13 12.70 -9.83
CA ASP A 397 -1.57 11.37 -9.64
C ASP A 397 -2.14 10.49 -10.74
N LEU A 398 -1.37 10.28 -11.81
CA LEU A 398 -1.85 9.71 -13.06
C LEU A 398 -0.92 8.62 -13.57
N LEU A 399 -1.49 7.64 -14.25
CA LEU A 399 -0.79 6.52 -14.86
C LEU A 399 -1.11 6.49 -16.37
N LEU A 400 -0.09 6.56 -17.21
CA LEU A 400 -0.20 6.45 -18.66
C LEU A 400 0.18 5.03 -19.09
N LEU A 401 -0.74 4.34 -19.78
CA LEU A 401 -0.66 2.93 -20.11
C LEU A 401 -0.61 2.71 -21.63
N THR A 402 0.08 1.65 -22.06
CA THR A 402 0.17 1.24 -23.46
C THR A 402 -1.07 0.50 -23.97
N GLY A 403 -2.06 0.22 -23.09
CA GLY A 403 -3.29 -0.48 -23.44
C GLY A 403 -4.41 -0.25 -22.43
N ASN A 404 -5.59 -0.78 -22.74
CA ASN A 404 -6.79 -0.63 -21.90
C ASN A 404 -6.77 -1.68 -20.75
N PRO A 405 -6.62 -1.27 -19.48
CA PRO A 405 -6.56 -2.18 -18.33
C PRO A 405 -7.90 -2.88 -18.02
N LEU A 406 -9.01 -2.41 -18.62
CA LEU A 406 -10.30 -3.11 -18.53
C LEU A 406 -10.33 -4.40 -19.35
N THR A 407 -9.46 -4.52 -20.36
CA THR A 407 -9.35 -5.71 -21.23
C THR A 407 -8.14 -6.58 -20.87
N ASP A 408 -7.08 -5.97 -20.41
CA ASP A 408 -5.85 -6.66 -19.98
C ASP A 408 -5.21 -5.92 -18.80
N ILE A 409 -5.38 -6.46 -17.60
CA ILE A 409 -4.83 -5.85 -16.39
C ILE A 409 -3.29 -5.88 -16.33
N SER A 410 -2.65 -6.72 -17.15
CA SER A 410 -1.18 -6.84 -17.16
C SER A 410 -0.47 -5.58 -17.68
N VAL A 411 -1.16 -4.72 -18.44
CA VAL A 411 -0.61 -3.45 -18.94
C VAL A 411 -0.21 -2.48 -17.83
N LEU A 412 -0.73 -2.67 -16.62
CA LEU A 412 -0.38 -1.86 -15.45
C LEU A 412 1.06 -2.05 -14.98
N SER A 413 1.65 -3.21 -15.25
CA SER A 413 3.00 -3.57 -14.74
C SER A 413 4.14 -2.89 -15.50
N ASP A 414 3.86 -2.29 -16.66
CA ASP A 414 4.83 -1.59 -17.51
C ASP A 414 4.22 -0.29 -18.05
N PRO A 415 4.05 0.74 -17.21
CA PRO A 415 3.43 1.99 -17.62
C PRO A 415 4.34 2.78 -18.57
N ALA A 416 3.75 3.43 -19.57
CA ALA A 416 4.43 4.37 -20.46
C ALA A 416 4.92 5.63 -19.72
N GLY A 417 4.37 5.90 -18.54
CA GLY A 417 4.80 6.94 -17.63
C GLY A 417 3.86 7.11 -16.45
N ILE A 418 4.33 7.83 -15.44
CA ILE A 418 3.58 8.15 -14.23
C ILE A 418 3.68 9.65 -13.94
N MET A 419 2.60 10.21 -13.44
CA MET A 419 2.62 11.51 -12.78
C MET A 419 2.29 11.33 -11.30
N VAL A 420 3.13 11.85 -10.44
CA VAL A 420 2.88 11.88 -8.99
C VAL A 420 3.01 13.31 -8.49
N ASN A 421 1.99 13.81 -7.81
CA ASN A 421 1.93 15.19 -7.33
C ASN A 421 2.22 16.23 -8.45
N GLY A 422 1.82 15.94 -9.68
CA GLY A 422 2.05 16.79 -10.85
C GLY A 422 3.44 16.69 -11.49
N ASP A 423 4.37 15.96 -10.89
CA ASP A 423 5.69 15.70 -11.47
C ASP A 423 5.61 14.52 -12.44
N TRP A 424 5.97 14.73 -13.71
CA TRP A 424 5.88 13.74 -14.77
C TRP A 424 7.17 12.94 -14.93
N TYR A 425 7.07 11.61 -14.93
CA TYR A 425 8.12 10.65 -15.20
C TYR A 425 7.76 9.81 -16.43
N SER A 426 8.57 9.88 -17.49
CA SER A 426 8.43 9.02 -18.67
C SER A 426 8.85 7.58 -18.36
N GLY A 427 8.53 6.64 -19.25
CA GLY A 427 8.95 5.23 -19.12
C GLY A 427 10.45 5.07 -18.91
N ASP A 428 11.30 5.84 -19.63
CA ASP A 428 12.78 5.79 -19.45
C ASP A 428 13.21 6.22 -18.04
N ALA A 429 12.51 7.22 -17.46
CA ALA A 429 12.76 7.66 -16.10
C ALA A 429 12.33 6.59 -15.07
N LEU A 430 11.20 5.89 -15.32
CA LEU A 430 10.71 4.80 -14.47
C LEU A 430 11.67 3.60 -14.49
N GLU A 431 12.22 3.23 -15.67
CA GLU A 431 13.26 2.20 -15.75
C GLU A 431 14.49 2.53 -14.88
N THR A 432 14.87 3.81 -14.85
CA THR A 432 15.98 4.27 -14.01
C THR A 432 15.64 4.16 -12.52
N LEU A 433 14.41 4.48 -12.11
CA LEU A 433 13.94 4.32 -10.74
C LEU A 433 13.92 2.84 -10.33
N SER A 434 13.40 1.96 -11.18
CA SER A 434 13.35 0.51 -10.94
C SER A 434 14.74 -0.10 -10.74
N ARG A 435 15.73 0.32 -11.54
CA ARG A 435 17.12 -0.18 -11.41
C ARG A 435 17.81 0.26 -10.12
N ARG A 436 17.40 1.39 -9.53
CA ARG A 436 17.98 1.91 -8.27
C ARG A 436 17.44 1.20 -7.03
N SER A 437 16.22 0.67 -7.07
CA SER A 437 15.63 -0.07 -5.96
C SER A 437 16.24 -1.45 -5.72
N GLY A 438 17.28 -1.81 -6.48
CA GLY A 438 18.00 -3.09 -6.35
C GLY A 438 17.27 -4.23 -7.07
N ASN A 439 18.01 -5.06 -7.79
CA ASN A 439 17.46 -6.28 -8.41
C ASN A 439 16.83 -7.15 -7.31
N PHE A 440 15.50 -7.26 -7.31
CA PHE A 440 14.81 -8.36 -6.67
C PHE A 440 14.62 -9.51 -7.65
#